data_373fedc40fc980ebcbd6d600717cdc6e
#
_entry.id   373fedc40fc980ebcbd6d600717cdc6e
#
_cell.length_a   1.000
_cell.length_b   1.000
_cell.length_c   1.000
_cell.angle_alpha   90.00
_cell.angle_beta   90.00
_cell.angle_gamma   90.00
#
_symmetry.space_group_name_H-M   'P 1'
#
loop_
_entity.id
_entity.type
_entity.pdbx_description
1 polymer ?
#
loop_
_entity_poly.entity_id
_entity_poly.type
_entity_poly.pdbx_seq_one_letter_code
_entity_poly.pdbx_strand_id
1 'polypeptide(L)'
;MQTATGPVAMNVLMHGKAYDPAQAFAAIAPVASTYMIVVAGVNQPYDDLAGLAAYSKATPGKVSYASAGVGAVPHIGTEFVNLKLDGGLTHVPYRGESQFIPDLLSGTVSSAMMIAGSALPLIKSGKLKPLAVTASRRSPALPDVKTLDEQGVGATLPLWWGFIAPTGTPPAILDKVNRDLREVLADPALRKRYADMVLEVPPESTPAQFQASMVDEAAKWADMVRKTRITLTAE
;
A
#
# COMPACT_ATOMS: atom_id res chain seq x y z
N MET A 1 10.66 18.28 -1.98
CA MET A 1 9.28 17.90 -2.35
C MET A 1 8.90 16.64 -1.60
N GLN A 2 7.68 16.56 -1.07
CA GLN A 2 7.17 15.33 -0.47
C GLN A 2 6.73 14.36 -1.57
N THR A 3 6.97 13.06 -1.37
CA THR A 3 6.55 11.99 -2.27
C THR A 3 6.09 10.76 -1.47
N ALA A 4 5.58 9.74 -2.15
CA ALA A 4 5.11 8.49 -1.57
C ALA A 4 5.37 7.32 -2.53
N THR A 5 5.10 6.09 -2.07
CA THR A 5 5.17 4.85 -2.88
C THR A 5 4.47 5.00 -4.23
N GLY A 6 3.23 5.51 -4.26
CA GLY A 6 2.45 5.65 -5.49
C GLY A 6 3.14 6.50 -6.57
N PRO A 7 3.44 7.79 -6.32
CA PRO A 7 4.11 8.66 -7.30
C PRO A 7 5.45 8.13 -7.79
N VAL A 8 6.24 7.50 -6.93
CA VAL A 8 7.58 7.03 -7.30
C VAL A 8 7.54 5.72 -8.08
N ALA A 9 6.68 4.78 -7.68
CA ALA A 9 6.65 3.45 -8.27
C ALA A 9 5.57 3.29 -9.35
N MET A 10 4.37 3.88 -9.14
CA MET A 10 3.21 3.62 -9.98
C MET A 10 3.05 4.57 -11.17
N ASN A 11 3.31 5.87 -11.00
CA ASN A 11 3.13 6.84 -12.09
C ASN A 11 4.02 6.52 -13.30
N VAL A 12 5.21 5.97 -13.06
CA VAL A 12 6.13 5.53 -14.13
C VAL A 12 5.54 4.38 -14.93
N LEU A 13 4.89 3.46 -14.24
CA LEU A 13 4.27 2.29 -14.87
C LEU A 13 2.99 2.64 -15.63
N MET A 14 2.25 3.67 -15.17
CA MET A 14 0.98 4.09 -15.78
C MET A 14 1.16 4.98 -17.01
N HIS A 15 2.13 5.88 -16.98
CA HIS A 15 2.27 6.93 -18.02
C HIS A 15 3.44 6.67 -18.96
N GLY A 16 4.00 5.46 -18.95
CA GLY A 16 5.18 5.12 -19.74
C GLY A 16 6.43 5.89 -19.25
N LYS A 17 7.46 5.99 -20.11
CA LYS A 17 8.75 6.61 -19.75
C LYS A 17 8.70 8.15 -19.64
N ALA A 18 7.66 8.74 -19.06
CA ALA A 18 7.60 10.19 -18.86
C ALA A 18 8.78 10.70 -18.03
N TYR A 19 9.24 9.92 -17.06
CA TYR A 19 10.50 10.12 -16.32
C TYR A 19 10.89 8.82 -15.59
N ASP A 20 12.19 8.66 -15.35
CA ASP A 20 12.73 7.63 -14.45
C ASP A 20 12.91 8.27 -13.06
N PRO A 21 12.15 7.88 -12.03
CA PRO A 21 12.26 8.49 -10.70
C PRO A 21 13.66 8.34 -10.10
N ALA A 22 14.37 7.26 -10.45
CA ALA A 22 15.75 7.03 -9.99
C ALA A 22 16.72 8.05 -10.55
N GLN A 23 16.42 8.62 -11.72
CA GLN A 23 17.27 9.62 -12.38
C GLN A 23 16.75 11.05 -12.24
N ALA A 24 15.43 11.22 -12.11
CA ALA A 24 14.78 12.53 -12.04
C ALA A 24 14.90 13.17 -10.64
N PHE A 25 15.03 12.36 -9.60
CA PHE A 25 15.01 12.82 -8.22
C PHE A 25 16.17 12.25 -7.40
N ALA A 26 16.65 13.07 -6.48
CA ALA A 26 17.57 12.69 -5.42
C ALA A 26 16.76 12.46 -4.13
N ALA A 27 16.90 11.29 -3.52
CA ALA A 27 16.25 10.97 -2.25
C ALA A 27 16.86 11.79 -1.10
N ILE A 28 16.03 12.14 -0.12
CA ILE A 28 16.49 12.81 1.10
C ILE A 28 16.27 11.89 2.29
N ALA A 29 15.03 11.60 2.66
CA ALA A 29 14.70 10.73 3.77
C ALA A 29 13.28 10.16 3.65
N PRO A 30 13.00 8.91 4.07
CA PRO A 30 11.67 8.46 4.39
C PRO A 30 11.25 9.12 5.71
N VAL A 31 9.98 9.52 5.83
CA VAL A 31 9.49 10.21 7.04
C VAL A 31 8.34 9.50 7.73
N ALA A 32 7.59 8.69 7.01
CA ALA A 32 6.53 7.88 7.57
C ALA A 32 6.38 6.57 6.78
N SER A 33 5.98 5.52 7.45
CA SER A 33 5.57 4.27 6.84
C SER A 33 4.30 3.73 7.49
N THR A 34 3.56 2.91 6.77
CA THR A 34 2.41 2.18 7.26
C THR A 34 2.21 0.92 6.42
N TYR A 35 1.17 0.19 6.71
CA TYR A 35 0.75 -0.99 5.95
C TYR A 35 -0.71 -0.85 5.54
N MET A 36 -1.16 -1.74 4.68
CA MET A 36 -2.56 -1.88 4.32
C MET A 36 -3.15 -3.16 4.93
N ILE A 37 -4.46 -3.20 4.98
CA ILE A 37 -5.23 -4.35 5.43
C ILE A 37 -6.17 -4.72 4.30
N VAL A 38 -6.16 -5.99 3.89
CA VAL A 38 -7.22 -6.55 3.05
C VAL A 38 -8.42 -6.76 3.97
N VAL A 39 -9.51 -6.12 3.65
CA VAL A 39 -10.75 -6.16 4.43
C VAL A 39 -11.93 -6.64 3.60
N ALA A 40 -12.94 -7.16 4.28
CA ALA A 40 -14.23 -7.52 3.69
C ALA A 40 -15.39 -6.95 4.50
N GLY A 41 -16.54 -6.79 3.87
CA GLY A 41 -17.80 -6.54 4.56
C GLY A 41 -18.13 -7.67 5.54
N VAL A 42 -18.74 -7.36 6.67
CA VAL A 42 -19.01 -8.35 7.74
C VAL A 42 -19.93 -9.49 7.31
N ASN A 43 -20.77 -9.27 6.31
CA ASN A 43 -21.71 -10.27 5.78
C ASN A 43 -21.08 -11.22 4.76
N GLN A 44 -19.82 -11.06 4.42
CA GLN A 44 -19.14 -11.94 3.47
C GLN A 44 -18.87 -13.31 4.13
N PRO A 45 -19.01 -14.43 3.38
CA PRO A 45 -18.93 -15.79 3.94
C PRO A 45 -17.49 -16.32 4.09
N TYR A 46 -16.49 -15.46 4.21
CA TYR A 46 -15.08 -15.81 4.34
C TYR A 46 -14.37 -14.91 5.36
N ASP A 47 -13.32 -15.43 6.00
CA ASP A 47 -12.59 -14.78 7.09
C ASP A 47 -11.07 -14.72 6.86
N ASP A 48 -10.59 -15.22 5.72
CA ASP A 48 -9.20 -15.15 5.28
C ASP A 48 -9.10 -15.08 3.75
N LEU A 49 -7.88 -14.99 3.23
CA LEU A 49 -7.66 -14.88 1.78
C LEU A 49 -7.97 -16.19 1.04
N ALA A 50 -7.75 -17.34 1.67
CA ALA A 50 -8.06 -18.63 1.07
C ALA A 50 -9.58 -18.80 0.89
N GLY A 51 -10.36 -18.42 1.90
CA GLY A 51 -11.82 -18.39 1.83
C GLY A 51 -12.33 -17.41 0.78
N LEU A 52 -11.75 -16.19 0.71
CA LEU A 52 -12.06 -15.20 -0.32
C LEU A 52 -11.83 -15.78 -1.73
N ALA A 53 -10.68 -16.39 -1.97
CA ALA A 53 -10.34 -16.98 -3.26
C ALA A 53 -11.28 -18.16 -3.61
N ALA A 54 -11.52 -19.06 -2.67
CA ALA A 54 -12.42 -20.19 -2.88
C ALA A 54 -13.84 -19.74 -3.20
N TYR A 55 -14.36 -18.74 -2.46
CA TYR A 55 -15.69 -18.21 -2.68
C TYR A 55 -15.79 -17.47 -4.03
N SER A 56 -14.78 -16.71 -4.43
CA SER A 56 -14.78 -16.01 -5.72
C SER A 56 -14.78 -17.00 -6.91
N LYS A 57 -14.05 -18.12 -6.79
CA LYS A 57 -14.08 -19.20 -7.80
C LYS A 57 -15.44 -19.88 -7.89
N ALA A 58 -16.08 -20.15 -6.75
CA ALA A 58 -17.38 -20.79 -6.69
C ALA A 58 -18.51 -19.89 -7.20
N THR A 59 -18.31 -18.56 -7.20
CA THR A 59 -19.30 -17.55 -7.60
C THR A 59 -18.72 -16.54 -8.59
N PRO A 60 -18.38 -16.96 -9.82
CA PRO A 60 -17.73 -16.07 -10.79
C PRO A 60 -18.51 -14.77 -11.03
N GLY A 61 -17.79 -13.64 -11.01
CA GLY A 61 -18.35 -12.30 -11.23
C GLY A 61 -19.15 -11.71 -10.05
N LYS A 62 -19.33 -12.45 -8.94
CA LYS A 62 -20.09 -11.95 -7.77
C LYS A 62 -19.22 -11.34 -6.68
N VAL A 63 -17.93 -11.58 -6.69
CA VAL A 63 -17.02 -11.04 -5.67
C VAL A 63 -16.21 -9.92 -6.29
N SER A 64 -16.43 -8.72 -5.77
CA SER A 64 -15.75 -7.52 -6.23
C SER A 64 -14.78 -6.97 -5.17
N TYR A 65 -13.80 -6.20 -5.63
CA TYR A 65 -12.97 -5.41 -4.74
C TYR A 65 -12.89 -3.96 -5.17
N ALA A 66 -12.90 -3.05 -4.20
CA ALA A 66 -12.73 -1.63 -4.42
C ALA A 66 -11.24 -1.23 -4.38
N SER A 67 -10.87 -0.23 -5.16
CA SER A 67 -9.59 0.45 -5.05
C SER A 67 -9.72 1.97 -5.20
N ALA A 68 -8.65 2.70 -4.89
CA ALA A 68 -8.57 4.15 -5.06
C ALA A 68 -8.31 4.58 -6.52
N GLY A 69 -8.57 3.71 -7.48
CA GLY A 69 -8.43 3.95 -8.93
C GLY A 69 -7.51 2.96 -9.62
N VAL A 70 -7.60 2.95 -10.95
CA VAL A 70 -6.73 2.11 -11.80
C VAL A 70 -5.27 2.50 -11.58
N GLY A 71 -4.37 1.52 -11.41
CA GLY A 71 -2.95 1.74 -11.16
C GLY A 71 -2.58 2.24 -9.77
N ALA A 72 -3.53 2.46 -8.87
CA ALA A 72 -3.22 2.75 -7.47
C ALA A 72 -2.59 1.52 -6.78
N VAL A 73 -1.81 1.76 -5.72
CA VAL A 73 -1.17 0.69 -4.93
C VAL A 73 -2.17 -0.39 -4.47
N PRO A 74 -3.38 -0.04 -3.95
CA PRO A 74 -4.40 -1.03 -3.60
C PRO A 74 -4.90 -1.85 -4.80
N HIS A 75 -5.00 -1.25 -6.00
CA HIS A 75 -5.39 -1.98 -7.20
C HIS A 75 -4.36 -3.05 -7.57
N ILE A 76 -3.11 -2.64 -7.79
CA ILE A 76 -2.04 -3.56 -8.19
C ILE A 76 -1.77 -4.62 -7.11
N GLY A 77 -1.78 -4.21 -5.84
CA GLY A 77 -1.62 -5.12 -4.71
C GLY A 77 -2.73 -6.17 -4.64
N THR A 78 -3.99 -5.78 -4.84
CA THR A 78 -5.12 -6.73 -4.82
C THR A 78 -5.10 -7.66 -6.04
N GLU A 79 -4.76 -7.15 -7.24
CA GLU A 79 -4.60 -8.00 -8.41
C GLU A 79 -3.46 -9.01 -8.25
N PHE A 80 -2.37 -8.62 -7.58
CA PHE A 80 -1.31 -9.56 -7.28
C PHE A 80 -1.76 -10.65 -6.29
N VAL A 81 -2.52 -10.28 -5.25
CA VAL A 81 -3.16 -11.25 -4.33
C VAL A 81 -4.11 -12.17 -5.12
N ASN A 82 -4.96 -11.60 -5.96
CA ASN A 82 -5.92 -12.32 -6.80
C ASN A 82 -5.22 -13.35 -7.70
N LEU A 83 -4.13 -12.94 -8.36
CA LEU A 83 -3.29 -13.82 -9.18
C LEU A 83 -2.68 -14.97 -8.36
N LYS A 84 -2.09 -14.66 -7.21
CA LYS A 84 -1.38 -15.64 -6.37
C LYS A 84 -2.29 -16.70 -5.78
N LEU A 85 -3.52 -16.34 -5.50
CA LEU A 85 -4.54 -17.23 -4.95
C LEU A 85 -5.43 -17.83 -6.04
N ASP A 86 -5.12 -17.55 -7.33
CA ASP A 86 -5.94 -17.96 -8.46
C ASP A 86 -7.42 -17.61 -8.21
N GLY A 87 -7.66 -16.38 -7.76
CA GLY A 87 -8.98 -15.86 -7.42
C GLY A 87 -9.75 -15.35 -8.65
N GLY A 88 -11.04 -15.06 -8.46
CA GLY A 88 -11.94 -14.53 -9.50
C GLY A 88 -12.55 -13.17 -9.10
N LEU A 89 -11.73 -12.27 -8.52
CA LEU A 89 -12.20 -10.96 -8.06
C LEU A 89 -12.40 -9.99 -9.23
N THR A 90 -13.48 -9.20 -9.18
CA THR A 90 -13.77 -8.14 -10.16
C THR A 90 -13.38 -6.77 -9.57
N HIS A 91 -12.56 -6.01 -10.29
CA HIS A 91 -12.14 -4.68 -9.87
C HIS A 91 -13.25 -3.64 -10.05
N VAL A 92 -13.47 -2.81 -9.03
CA VAL A 92 -14.34 -1.63 -9.05
C VAL A 92 -13.53 -0.40 -8.65
N PRO A 93 -13.14 0.46 -9.61
CA PRO A 93 -12.33 1.65 -9.33
C PRO A 93 -13.18 2.79 -8.75
N TYR A 94 -12.63 3.46 -7.73
CA TYR A 94 -13.15 4.70 -7.14
C TYR A 94 -12.07 5.78 -7.19
N ARG A 95 -12.43 7.04 -6.91
CA ARG A 95 -11.47 8.17 -6.87
C ARG A 95 -10.71 8.27 -5.54
N GLY A 96 -10.93 7.36 -4.59
CA GLY A 96 -10.27 7.33 -3.28
C GLY A 96 -11.02 6.48 -2.26
N GLU A 97 -10.37 6.18 -1.11
CA GLU A 97 -10.95 5.34 -0.05
C GLU A 97 -12.28 5.89 0.48
N SER A 98 -12.38 7.21 0.69
CA SER A 98 -13.59 7.84 1.22
C SER A 98 -14.83 7.58 0.37
N GLN A 99 -14.67 7.32 -0.93
CA GLN A 99 -15.78 7.08 -1.84
C GLN A 99 -16.27 5.63 -1.82
N PHE A 100 -15.38 4.66 -1.61
CA PHE A 100 -15.80 3.26 -1.60
C PHE A 100 -16.18 2.72 -0.20
N ILE A 101 -15.79 3.39 0.89
CA ILE A 101 -16.13 2.94 2.25
C ILE A 101 -17.65 2.73 2.43
N PRO A 102 -18.56 3.64 2.02
CA PRO A 102 -19.99 3.39 2.12
C PRO A 102 -20.45 2.11 1.38
N ASP A 103 -19.93 1.88 0.17
CA ASP A 103 -20.27 0.74 -0.65
C ASP A 103 -19.71 -0.58 -0.08
N LEU A 104 -18.54 -0.52 0.55
CA LEU A 104 -17.97 -1.65 1.26
C LEU A 104 -18.78 -2.00 2.53
N LEU A 105 -19.24 -1.00 3.26
CA LEU A 105 -20.06 -1.19 4.46
C LEU A 105 -21.47 -1.70 4.14
N SER A 106 -22.05 -1.28 3.01
CA SER A 106 -23.35 -1.76 2.56
C SER A 106 -23.30 -3.15 1.90
N GLY A 107 -22.09 -3.61 1.50
CA GLY A 107 -21.89 -4.85 0.76
C GLY A 107 -22.05 -4.70 -0.77
N THR A 108 -22.18 -3.49 -1.30
CA THR A 108 -22.18 -3.22 -2.76
C THR A 108 -20.87 -3.68 -3.39
N VAL A 109 -19.75 -3.50 -2.71
CA VAL A 109 -18.47 -4.14 -3.02
C VAL A 109 -18.07 -5.09 -1.89
N SER A 110 -17.44 -6.20 -2.23
CA SER A 110 -17.22 -7.32 -1.31
C SER A 110 -16.00 -7.12 -0.41
N SER A 111 -14.95 -6.51 -0.93
CA SER A 111 -13.64 -6.37 -0.27
C SER A 111 -12.89 -5.12 -0.74
N ALA A 112 -11.82 -4.77 -0.03
CA ALA A 112 -10.89 -3.71 -0.42
C ALA A 112 -9.54 -3.92 0.26
N MET A 113 -8.48 -3.32 -0.29
CA MET A 113 -7.21 -3.14 0.39
C MET A 113 -7.15 -1.69 0.86
N MET A 114 -7.18 -1.46 2.18
CA MET A 114 -7.30 -0.15 2.82
C MET A 114 -6.05 0.19 3.63
N ILE A 115 -5.73 1.47 3.73
CA ILE A 115 -4.69 1.95 4.65
C ILE A 115 -5.10 1.63 6.10
N ALA A 116 -4.15 1.14 6.90
CA ALA A 116 -4.43 0.67 8.26
C ALA A 116 -5.12 1.73 9.14
N GLY A 117 -4.72 3.01 9.00
CA GLY A 117 -5.32 4.13 9.73
C GLY A 117 -6.83 4.30 9.46
N SER A 118 -7.28 4.05 8.22
CA SER A 118 -8.70 4.08 7.85
C SER A 118 -9.45 2.79 8.20
N ALA A 119 -8.79 1.65 8.06
CA ALA A 119 -9.43 0.34 8.25
C ALA A 119 -9.62 -0.01 9.73
N LEU A 120 -8.63 0.23 10.59
CA LEU A 120 -8.65 -0.20 12.00
C LEU A 120 -9.84 0.30 12.81
N PRO A 121 -10.29 1.56 12.71
CA PRO A 121 -11.50 2.00 13.40
C PRO A 121 -12.76 1.23 12.98
N LEU A 122 -12.86 0.89 11.69
CA LEU A 122 -13.99 0.13 11.15
C LEU A 122 -13.95 -1.35 11.56
N ILE A 123 -12.76 -1.93 11.63
CA ILE A 123 -12.55 -3.29 12.12
C ILE A 123 -12.87 -3.36 13.63
N LYS A 124 -12.33 -2.44 14.44
CA LYS A 124 -12.56 -2.40 15.88
C LYS A 124 -14.04 -2.18 16.25
N SER A 125 -14.78 -1.46 15.41
CA SER A 125 -16.23 -1.27 15.58
C SER A 125 -17.07 -2.42 15.02
N GLY A 126 -16.45 -3.50 14.51
CA GLY A 126 -17.14 -4.65 13.96
C GLY A 126 -17.86 -4.40 12.64
N LYS A 127 -17.51 -3.33 11.92
CA LYS A 127 -18.11 -2.96 10.63
C LYS A 127 -17.42 -3.61 9.44
N LEU A 128 -16.14 -3.99 9.58
CA LEU A 128 -15.37 -4.69 8.57
C LEU A 128 -14.63 -5.87 9.20
N LYS A 129 -14.38 -6.92 8.41
CA LYS A 129 -13.54 -8.07 8.76
C LYS A 129 -12.15 -7.90 8.16
N PRO A 130 -11.06 -8.03 8.95
CA PRO A 130 -9.70 -8.06 8.40
C PRO A 130 -9.41 -9.47 7.88
N LEU A 131 -8.90 -9.58 6.65
CA LEU A 131 -8.51 -10.84 6.02
C LEU A 131 -7.01 -11.08 6.03
N ALA A 132 -6.22 -10.01 5.84
CA ALA A 132 -4.75 -10.06 5.84
C ALA A 132 -4.15 -8.68 6.07
N VAL A 133 -2.92 -8.64 6.62
CA VAL A 133 -2.10 -7.42 6.65
C VAL A 133 -0.99 -7.50 5.61
N THR A 134 -0.64 -6.36 4.99
CA THR A 134 0.39 -6.31 3.94
C THR A 134 1.80 -6.09 4.48
N ALA A 135 1.95 -5.93 5.80
CA ALA A 135 3.23 -5.79 6.47
C ALA A 135 4.03 -7.10 6.48
N SER A 136 5.35 -7.01 6.74
CA SER A 136 6.24 -8.19 6.87
C SER A 136 6.02 -9.01 8.15
N ARG A 137 5.27 -8.44 9.10
CA ARG A 137 4.88 -9.09 10.36
C ARG A 137 3.45 -8.72 10.70
N ARG A 138 2.79 -9.53 11.53
CA ARG A 138 1.45 -9.22 12.02
C ARG A 138 1.42 -7.90 12.77
N SER A 139 0.32 -7.18 12.62
CA SER A 139 0.13 -5.92 13.33
C SER A 139 -0.13 -6.16 14.83
N PRO A 140 0.52 -5.42 15.73
CA PRO A 140 0.15 -5.47 17.15
C PRO A 140 -1.31 -5.10 17.44
N ALA A 141 -1.93 -4.31 16.55
CA ALA A 141 -3.35 -3.96 16.66
C ALA A 141 -4.29 -5.08 16.20
N LEU A 142 -3.78 -6.07 15.44
CA LEU A 142 -4.49 -7.22 14.89
C LEU A 142 -3.61 -8.48 14.97
N PRO A 143 -3.28 -8.99 16.17
CA PRO A 143 -2.29 -10.05 16.35
C PRO A 143 -2.73 -11.40 15.74
N ASP A 144 -4.02 -11.61 15.59
CA ASP A 144 -4.59 -12.84 15.04
C ASP A 144 -4.69 -12.81 13.50
N VAL A 145 -4.55 -11.64 12.88
CA VAL A 145 -4.64 -11.48 11.43
C VAL A 145 -3.30 -11.78 10.79
N LYS A 146 -3.28 -12.81 9.94
CA LYS A 146 -2.09 -13.25 9.21
C LYS A 146 -1.62 -12.22 8.20
N THR A 147 -0.33 -12.22 7.89
CA THR A 147 0.23 -11.43 6.79
C THR A 147 -0.10 -12.05 5.43
N LEU A 148 0.11 -11.29 4.35
CA LEU A 148 0.04 -11.84 2.99
C LEU A 148 1.00 -13.01 2.79
N ASP A 149 2.20 -12.91 3.36
CA ASP A 149 3.23 -13.94 3.26
C ASP A 149 2.83 -15.23 3.99
N GLU A 150 2.32 -15.12 5.22
CA GLU A 150 1.78 -16.25 6.00
C GLU A 150 0.59 -16.96 5.32
N GLN A 151 -0.06 -16.30 4.36
CA GLN A 151 -1.18 -16.85 3.57
C GLN A 151 -0.77 -17.26 2.15
N GLY A 152 0.54 -17.39 1.88
CA GLY A 152 1.06 -17.95 0.63
C GLY A 152 1.13 -16.97 -0.55
N VAL A 153 0.86 -15.68 -0.34
CA VAL A 153 0.95 -14.66 -1.41
C VAL A 153 2.42 -14.36 -1.74
N GLY A 154 3.32 -14.48 -0.77
CA GLY A 154 4.76 -14.28 -0.97
C GLY A 154 5.11 -12.82 -1.30
N ALA A 155 4.45 -11.86 -0.65
CA ALA A 155 4.70 -10.44 -0.87
C ALA A 155 4.45 -9.61 0.39
N THR A 156 5.19 -8.52 0.50
CA THR A 156 4.90 -7.40 1.40
C THR A 156 4.64 -6.15 0.56
N LEU A 157 3.67 -5.35 0.97
CA LEU A 157 3.28 -4.14 0.25
C LEU A 157 3.34 -2.94 1.21
N PRO A 158 4.55 -2.44 1.51
CA PRO A 158 4.71 -1.30 2.39
C PRO A 158 4.19 -0.02 1.72
N LEU A 159 3.66 0.87 2.52
CA LEU A 159 3.41 2.25 2.13
C LEU A 159 4.36 3.16 2.89
N TRP A 160 4.95 4.11 2.19
CA TRP A 160 5.81 5.10 2.81
C TRP A 160 5.61 6.49 2.20
N TRP A 161 5.97 7.50 2.97
CA TRP A 161 6.12 8.88 2.54
C TRP A 161 7.55 9.33 2.82
N GLY A 162 8.07 10.17 1.92
CA GLY A 162 9.44 10.66 2.03
C GLY A 162 9.63 12.02 1.38
N PHE A 163 10.81 12.57 1.56
CA PHE A 163 11.26 13.78 0.90
C PHE A 163 12.28 13.46 -0.18
N ILE A 164 12.11 14.12 -1.32
CA ILE A 164 13.01 14.07 -2.47
C ILE A 164 13.32 15.48 -2.96
N ALA A 165 14.41 15.63 -3.69
CA ALA A 165 14.83 16.85 -4.37
C ALA A 165 15.03 16.59 -5.86
N PRO A 166 15.09 17.62 -6.72
CA PRO A 166 15.55 17.45 -8.10
C PRO A 166 16.95 16.85 -8.17
N THR A 167 17.22 16.04 -9.18
CA THR A 167 18.58 15.58 -9.50
C THR A 167 19.52 16.77 -9.68
N GLY A 168 20.76 16.64 -9.23
CA GLY A 168 21.75 17.75 -9.25
C GLY A 168 21.71 18.64 -8.00
N THR A 169 20.78 18.42 -7.06
CA THR A 169 20.86 19.08 -5.75
C THR A 169 22.17 18.70 -5.05
N PRO A 170 22.96 19.67 -4.57
CA PRO A 170 24.25 19.40 -3.94
C PRO A 170 24.13 18.40 -2.76
N PRO A 171 25.02 17.41 -2.64
CA PRO A 171 24.97 16.41 -1.57
C PRO A 171 24.92 17.01 -0.16
N ALA A 172 25.65 18.10 0.09
CA ALA A 172 25.64 18.78 1.37
C ALA A 172 24.26 19.32 1.78
N ILE A 173 23.41 19.70 0.81
CA ILE A 173 22.02 20.10 1.06
C ILE A 173 21.15 18.87 1.40
N LEU A 174 21.29 17.78 0.64
CA LEU A 174 20.57 16.54 0.90
C LEU A 174 20.90 16.02 2.31
N ASP A 175 22.16 15.97 2.67
CA ASP A 175 22.63 15.52 3.97
C ASP A 175 22.17 16.43 5.11
N LYS A 176 22.17 17.74 4.89
CA LYS A 176 21.67 18.68 5.89
C LYS A 176 20.18 18.44 6.16
N VAL A 177 19.36 18.42 5.10
CA VAL A 177 17.92 18.20 5.25
C VAL A 177 17.62 16.81 5.84
N ASN A 178 18.38 15.78 5.47
CA ASN A 178 18.25 14.45 6.06
C ASN A 178 18.50 14.49 7.58
N ARG A 179 19.56 15.17 8.05
CA ARG A 179 19.83 15.32 9.50
C ARG A 179 18.72 16.07 10.22
N ASP A 180 18.27 17.21 9.66
CA ASP A 180 17.22 18.03 10.25
C ASP A 180 15.90 17.21 10.38
N LEU A 181 15.56 16.41 9.35
CA LEU A 181 14.40 15.51 9.40
C LEU A 181 14.54 14.42 10.45
N ARG A 182 15.71 13.82 10.63
CA ARG A 182 15.95 12.83 11.69
C ARG A 182 15.73 13.41 13.08
N GLU A 183 16.21 14.64 13.31
CA GLU A 183 16.02 15.34 14.57
C GLU A 183 14.52 15.55 14.86
N VAL A 184 13.75 16.00 13.86
CA VAL A 184 12.30 16.15 13.97
C VAL A 184 11.61 14.80 14.23
N LEU A 185 12.00 13.74 13.51
CA LEU A 185 11.43 12.41 13.65
C LEU A 185 11.80 11.72 14.98
N ALA A 186 12.79 12.21 15.69
CA ALA A 186 13.14 11.75 17.03
C ALA A 186 12.20 12.31 18.13
N ASP A 187 11.42 13.35 17.83
CA ASP A 187 10.51 13.99 18.80
C ASP A 187 9.47 12.97 19.31
N PRO A 188 9.40 12.75 20.64
CA PRO A 188 8.44 11.81 21.22
C PRO A 188 6.97 12.17 20.99
N ALA A 189 6.63 13.46 20.92
CA ALA A 189 5.28 13.91 20.66
C ALA A 189 4.86 13.61 19.22
N LEU A 190 5.78 13.79 18.25
CA LEU A 190 5.56 13.40 16.87
C LEU A 190 5.37 11.88 16.74
N ARG A 191 6.23 11.10 17.36
CA ARG A 191 6.16 9.62 17.37
C ARG A 191 4.83 9.11 17.95
N LYS A 192 4.38 9.75 19.03
CA LYS A 192 3.07 9.44 19.62
C LYS A 192 1.94 9.73 18.61
N ARG A 193 1.94 10.90 17.98
CA ARG A 193 0.94 11.23 16.95
C ARG A 193 0.96 10.26 15.77
N TYR A 194 2.15 9.81 15.33
CA TYR A 194 2.28 8.81 14.29
C TYR A 194 1.65 7.48 14.73
N ALA A 195 1.95 7.02 15.93
CA ALA A 195 1.35 5.79 16.48
C ALA A 195 -0.19 5.89 16.56
N ASP A 196 -0.72 7.03 17.00
CA ASP A 196 -2.17 7.28 17.05
C ASP A 196 -2.82 7.23 15.63
N MET A 197 -2.06 7.55 14.58
CA MET A 197 -2.49 7.49 13.17
C MET A 197 -2.13 6.15 12.47
N VAL A 198 -1.58 5.19 13.20
CA VAL A 198 -1.06 3.91 12.65
C VAL A 198 0.07 4.14 11.64
N LEU A 199 0.85 5.16 11.87
CA LEU A 199 2.09 5.44 11.16
C LEU A 199 3.30 5.03 12.02
N GLU A 200 4.35 4.60 11.36
CA GLU A 200 5.64 4.33 11.98
C GLU A 200 6.69 5.33 11.46
N VAL A 201 7.60 5.73 12.31
CA VAL A 201 8.82 6.41 11.88
C VAL A 201 9.74 5.35 11.26
N PRO A 202 10.10 5.48 9.98
CA PRO A 202 11.00 4.53 9.34
C PRO A 202 12.38 4.50 10.03
N PRO A 203 13.13 3.38 9.90
CA PRO A 203 14.52 3.34 10.33
C PRO A 203 15.34 4.48 9.72
N GLU A 204 16.32 4.95 10.48
CA GLU A 204 17.25 5.96 9.96
C GLU A 204 17.97 5.44 8.71
N SER A 205 18.06 6.30 7.70
CA SER A 205 18.76 6.01 6.46
C SER A 205 19.47 7.24 5.91
N THR A 206 20.56 7.02 5.22
CA THR A 206 21.22 8.08 4.44
C THR A 206 20.42 8.34 3.16
N PRO A 207 20.61 9.51 2.50
CA PRO A 207 19.99 9.75 1.18
C PRO A 207 20.29 8.64 0.17
N ALA A 208 21.52 8.13 0.15
CA ALA A 208 21.92 7.04 -0.76
C ALA A 208 21.19 5.71 -0.46
N GLN A 209 21.03 5.36 0.82
CA GLN A 209 20.27 4.17 1.22
C GLN A 209 18.79 4.29 0.87
N PHE A 210 18.19 5.47 1.09
CA PHE A 210 16.81 5.70 0.70
C PHE A 210 16.63 5.68 -0.82
N GLN A 211 17.58 6.26 -1.59
CA GLN A 211 17.59 6.16 -3.06
C GLN A 211 17.60 4.71 -3.53
N ALA A 212 18.47 3.89 -2.97
CA ALA A 212 18.54 2.46 -3.32
C ALA A 212 17.22 1.73 -3.00
N SER A 213 16.61 1.99 -1.84
CA SER A 213 15.33 1.37 -1.48
C SER A 213 14.18 1.79 -2.40
N MET A 214 14.15 3.04 -2.86
CA MET A 214 13.16 3.52 -3.84
C MET A 214 13.30 2.80 -5.19
N VAL A 215 14.52 2.59 -5.66
CA VAL A 215 14.80 1.86 -6.91
C VAL A 215 14.38 0.40 -6.81
N ASP A 216 14.77 -0.27 -5.73
CA ASP A 216 14.41 -1.67 -5.48
C ASP A 216 12.88 -1.86 -5.39
N GLU A 217 12.21 -0.94 -4.74
CA GLU A 217 10.76 -0.98 -4.62
C GLU A 217 10.07 -0.75 -5.97
N ALA A 218 10.52 0.23 -6.74
CA ALA A 218 10.01 0.47 -8.09
C ALA A 218 10.15 -0.78 -8.98
N ALA A 219 11.29 -1.49 -8.88
CA ALA A 219 11.51 -2.74 -9.61
C ALA A 219 10.54 -3.86 -9.17
N LYS A 220 10.25 -3.98 -7.86
CA LYS A 220 9.28 -4.95 -7.33
C LYS A 220 7.86 -4.68 -7.83
N TRP A 221 7.44 -3.41 -7.82
CA TRP A 221 6.14 -3.01 -8.35
C TRP A 221 6.03 -3.25 -9.86
N ALA A 222 7.09 -2.95 -10.63
CA ALA A 222 7.14 -3.25 -12.06
C ALA A 222 6.99 -4.75 -12.35
N ASP A 223 7.62 -5.60 -11.53
CA ASP A 223 7.48 -7.05 -11.64
C ASP A 223 6.05 -7.52 -11.31
N MET A 224 5.41 -6.96 -10.28
CA MET A 224 4.02 -7.25 -9.93
C MET A 224 3.07 -6.88 -11.08
N VAL A 225 3.19 -5.67 -11.63
CA VAL A 225 2.37 -5.23 -12.79
C VAL A 225 2.54 -6.18 -13.97
N ARG A 226 3.78 -6.53 -14.31
CA ARG A 226 4.06 -7.46 -15.41
C ARG A 226 3.41 -8.83 -15.19
N LYS A 227 3.44 -9.36 -13.96
CA LYS A 227 2.87 -10.67 -13.61
C LYS A 227 1.35 -10.66 -13.63
N THR A 228 0.73 -9.59 -13.18
CA THR A 228 -0.74 -9.46 -13.13
C THR A 228 -1.35 -9.19 -14.51
N ARG A 229 -0.53 -8.81 -15.51
CA ARG A 229 -0.99 -8.43 -16.87
C ARG A 229 -2.07 -7.34 -16.87
N ILE A 230 -2.11 -6.51 -15.85
CA ILE A 230 -3.05 -5.38 -15.77
C ILE A 230 -2.76 -4.41 -16.90
N THR A 231 -3.81 -4.01 -17.63
CA THR A 231 -3.73 -2.89 -18.56
C THR A 231 -3.88 -1.60 -17.76
N LEU A 232 -2.79 -0.85 -17.63
CA LEU A 232 -2.73 0.41 -16.87
C LEU A 232 -3.13 1.63 -17.73
N THR A 233 -3.95 1.46 -18.75
CA THR A 233 -4.47 2.60 -19.54
C THR A 233 -5.54 3.31 -18.71
N ALA A 234 -5.28 4.56 -18.35
CA ALA A 234 -6.34 5.46 -17.89
C ALA A 234 -7.23 5.76 -19.11
N GLU A 235 -8.52 5.40 -19.02
CA GLU A 235 -9.55 5.94 -19.89
C GLU A 235 -9.82 7.42 -19.57
#